data_f2d6fd6d1ae2afdb081362d703bc46b4
#
_entry.id   f2d6fd6d1ae2afdb081362d703bc46b4
#
_cell.length_a   1.000
_cell.length_b   1.000
_cell.length_c   1.000
_cell.angle_alpha   90.00
_cell.angle_beta   90.00
_cell.angle_gamma   90.00
#
_symmetry.space_group_name_H-M   'P 1'
#
loop_
_entity.id
_entity.type
_entity.pdbx_description
1 polymer ?
#
loop_
_entity_poly.entity_id
_entity_poly.type
_entity_poly.pdbx_seq_one_letter_code
_entity_poly.pdbx_strand_id
1 'polypeptide(L)'
;MARHYLGRSTSRSDPCLWHTRASTNTEVAAIARQITRARIAAFALISLSSTALAADNFIARDHVSDGTFTTGIEGPATGPDGALYVVNIGKDGTIGRVDEIGKATLFLTLPEGSVGNGIRFGRDGAIYIADYARHNILRVAPDSTNVGVFAHLPDAHQPNDIALAPDGTLYASDPNWSKADDGQLWRIDRDGSVHLLESGMGTTNGVEVSPDGKRLYVNESAQRNVWVYDRATDGSISNKRLLIRFDDHGMDGMRCDADGNLYIARYDAGVVAVVSPEGKLLREVRLKGRKPSNLAFGGSDGRQVFVTLQDRGAVETFQADRPGREYGLQPSAKP
;
A
#
# COMPACT_ATOMS: atom_id res chain seq x y z
N MET A 1 37.19 -56.53 39.18
CA MET A 1 37.63 -57.84 38.63
C MET A 1 38.12 -57.57 37.21
N ALA A 2 39.45 -57.43 36.96
CA ALA A 2 40.42 -58.40 36.59
C ALA A 2 40.07 -59.06 35.24
N ARG A 3 40.87 -59.09 34.20
CA ARG A 3 42.33 -59.12 33.91
C ARG A 3 42.48 -59.01 32.38
N HIS A 4 43.43 -58.26 31.88
CA HIS A 4 44.65 -58.61 31.20
C HIS A 4 44.60 -59.81 30.19
N TYR A 5 45.07 -59.50 28.94
CA TYR A 5 46.30 -60.14 28.47
C TYR A 5 46.94 -59.44 27.27
N LEU A 6 48.24 -59.27 27.35
CA LEU A 6 49.22 -58.81 26.40
C LEU A 6 49.53 -59.86 25.31
N GLY A 7 49.97 -59.46 24.15
CA GLY A 7 50.61 -60.22 23.15
C GLY A 7 51.43 -59.43 22.16
N ARG A 8 52.73 -59.36 22.34
CA ARG A 8 53.78 -58.85 21.46
C ARG A 8 54.05 -59.80 20.29
N SER A 9 54.43 -59.29 19.10
CA SER A 9 55.58 -59.80 18.32
C SER A 9 55.65 -58.99 16.99
N THR A 10 56.65 -58.17 16.82
CA THR A 10 57.90 -58.19 16.04
C THR A 10 57.82 -58.32 14.53
N SER A 11 58.29 -57.21 13.87
CA SER A 11 59.30 -57.07 12.81
C SER A 11 59.02 -57.58 11.40
N ARG A 12 59.06 -56.65 10.45
CA ARG A 12 60.16 -56.52 9.46
C ARG A 12 59.85 -55.33 8.48
N SER A 13 60.87 -54.60 8.26
CA SER A 13 61.06 -53.51 7.30
C SER A 13 61.11 -54.00 5.86
N ASP A 14 60.48 -53.27 4.92
CA ASP A 14 61.01 -53.11 3.55
C ASP A 14 60.53 -51.79 2.97
N PRO A 15 61.36 -51.05 2.23
CA PRO A 15 61.10 -49.73 1.78
C PRO A 15 60.47 -49.73 0.39
N CYS A 16 59.30 -49.14 0.22
CA CYS A 16 58.72 -48.87 -1.11
C CYS A 16 58.86 -47.39 -1.47
N LEU A 17 59.52 -47.16 -2.57
CA LEU A 17 59.80 -45.90 -3.24
C LEU A 17 58.50 -45.09 -3.50
N TRP A 18 58.43 -43.90 -2.91
CA TRP A 18 57.45 -42.88 -3.30
C TRP A 18 57.98 -42.07 -4.47
N HIS A 19 57.43 -42.26 -5.67
CA HIS A 19 57.55 -41.30 -6.75
C HIS A 19 56.53 -40.19 -6.51
N THR A 20 56.96 -39.10 -5.94
CA THR A 20 56.23 -37.82 -5.94
C THR A 20 56.31 -37.21 -7.34
N ARG A 21 55.18 -37.26 -8.05
CA ARG A 21 55.00 -36.38 -9.23
C ARG A 21 54.81 -34.96 -8.69
N ALA A 22 55.77 -34.10 -8.96
CA ALA A 22 55.64 -32.67 -8.80
C ALA A 22 54.57 -32.16 -9.79
N SER A 23 53.35 -31.89 -9.32
CA SER A 23 52.38 -31.11 -10.11
C SER A 23 52.89 -29.66 -10.19
N THR A 24 53.14 -29.24 -11.39
CA THR A 24 53.74 -27.93 -11.68
C THR A 24 52.80 -26.80 -11.20
N ASN A 25 53.32 -25.83 -10.45
CA ASN A 25 52.65 -24.63 -9.95
C ASN A 25 51.86 -23.83 -10.99
N THR A 26 52.01 -24.20 -12.27
CA THR A 26 51.36 -23.54 -13.41
C THR A 26 49.87 -23.91 -13.57
N GLU A 27 49.46 -25.15 -13.26
CA GLU A 27 48.06 -25.57 -13.38
C GLU A 27 47.20 -25.05 -12.24
N VAL A 28 47.73 -24.97 -11.03
CA VAL A 28 47.02 -24.40 -9.86
C VAL A 28 46.79 -22.90 -10.06
N ALA A 29 47.75 -22.18 -10.67
CA ALA A 29 47.59 -20.75 -10.95
C ALA A 29 46.60 -20.49 -12.09
N ALA A 30 46.42 -21.39 -13.05
CA ALA A 30 45.44 -21.25 -14.14
C ALA A 30 44.00 -21.47 -13.62
N ILE A 31 43.79 -22.47 -12.75
CA ILE A 31 42.49 -22.73 -12.14
C ILE A 31 42.07 -21.59 -11.21
N ALA A 32 42.98 -21.05 -10.39
CA ALA A 32 42.71 -19.89 -9.53
C ALA A 32 42.30 -18.63 -10.32
N ARG A 33 42.96 -18.38 -11.47
CA ARG A 33 42.59 -17.24 -12.33
C ARG A 33 41.23 -17.42 -13.04
N GLN A 34 40.83 -18.63 -13.40
CA GLN A 34 39.50 -18.91 -13.96
C GLN A 34 38.39 -18.74 -12.95
N ILE A 35 38.57 -19.20 -11.71
CA ILE A 35 37.60 -19.04 -10.62
C ILE A 35 37.43 -17.56 -10.27
N THR A 36 38.51 -16.79 -10.23
CA THR A 36 38.47 -15.35 -9.94
C THR A 36 37.71 -14.56 -11.04
N ARG A 37 37.98 -14.91 -12.32
CA ARG A 37 37.27 -14.27 -13.46
C ARG A 37 35.77 -14.64 -13.48
N ALA A 38 35.41 -15.86 -13.16
CA ALA A 38 34.00 -16.29 -13.08
C ALA A 38 33.25 -15.60 -11.93
N ARG A 39 33.90 -15.38 -10.78
CA ARG A 39 33.30 -14.65 -9.66
C ARG A 39 33.13 -13.15 -9.94
N ILE A 40 34.06 -12.51 -10.63
CA ILE A 40 33.95 -11.09 -11.01
C ILE A 40 32.85 -10.91 -12.07
N ALA A 41 32.70 -11.83 -13.03
CA ALA A 41 31.65 -11.77 -14.03
C ALA A 41 30.26 -12.02 -13.43
N ALA A 42 30.14 -12.91 -12.44
CA ALA A 42 28.87 -13.17 -11.72
C ALA A 42 28.45 -11.96 -10.85
N PHE A 43 29.41 -11.28 -10.19
CA PHE A 43 29.12 -10.07 -9.43
C PHE A 43 28.75 -8.88 -10.34
N ALA A 44 29.34 -8.75 -11.51
CA ALA A 44 29.00 -7.70 -12.48
C ALA A 44 27.62 -7.91 -13.12
N LEU A 45 27.21 -9.16 -13.37
CA LEU A 45 25.88 -9.49 -13.90
C LEU A 45 24.76 -9.30 -12.85
N ILE A 46 25.02 -9.56 -11.56
CA ILE A 46 24.05 -9.32 -10.47
C ILE A 46 23.89 -7.82 -10.21
N SER A 47 24.93 -7.02 -10.33
CA SER A 47 24.84 -5.55 -10.18
C SER A 47 24.17 -4.85 -11.36
N LEU A 48 24.29 -5.39 -12.58
CA LEU A 48 23.62 -4.86 -13.77
C LEU A 48 22.11 -5.17 -13.79
N SER A 49 21.69 -6.31 -13.24
CA SER A 49 20.25 -6.64 -13.13
C SER A 49 19.52 -5.84 -12.04
N SER A 50 20.21 -5.45 -10.97
CA SER A 50 19.60 -4.61 -9.92
C SER A 50 19.48 -3.14 -10.32
N THR A 51 20.34 -2.63 -11.20
CA THR A 51 20.23 -1.25 -11.72
C THR A 51 19.19 -1.10 -12.82
N ALA A 52 18.90 -2.14 -13.61
CA ALA A 52 17.84 -2.11 -14.61
C ALA A 52 16.43 -2.13 -13.99
N LEU A 53 16.21 -2.83 -12.86
CA LEU A 53 14.93 -2.80 -12.14
C LEU A 53 14.66 -1.47 -11.42
N ALA A 54 15.69 -0.73 -11.02
CA ALA A 54 15.55 0.58 -10.39
C ALA A 54 15.20 1.71 -11.37
N ALA A 55 15.46 1.53 -12.68
CA ALA A 55 15.23 2.55 -13.70
C ALA A 55 13.75 2.75 -14.06
N ASP A 56 12.87 1.79 -13.76
CA ASP A 56 11.42 1.84 -14.09
C ASP A 56 10.52 2.21 -12.90
N ASN A 57 11.08 2.35 -11.70
CA ASN A 57 10.32 2.79 -10.54
C ASN A 57 9.85 4.24 -10.72
N PHE A 58 8.64 4.54 -10.23
CA PHE A 58 8.05 5.87 -10.25
C PHE A 58 7.76 6.46 -11.64
N ILE A 59 7.65 5.62 -12.67
CA ILE A 59 7.17 6.00 -14.00
C ILE A 59 5.73 5.55 -14.16
N ALA A 60 4.79 6.51 -14.20
CA ALA A 60 3.37 6.19 -14.33
C ALA A 60 3.03 5.75 -15.77
N ARG A 61 2.14 4.76 -15.84
CA ARG A 61 1.62 4.17 -17.09
C ARG A 61 0.12 3.95 -16.96
N ASP A 62 -0.60 3.94 -18.07
CA ASP A 62 -2.01 3.58 -18.07
C ASP A 62 -2.18 2.12 -17.62
N HIS A 63 -3.14 1.89 -16.73
CA HIS A 63 -3.57 0.57 -16.31
C HIS A 63 -5.00 0.30 -16.75
N VAL A 64 -5.92 1.25 -16.55
CA VAL A 64 -7.30 1.18 -17.01
C VAL A 64 -7.53 2.32 -18.00
N SER A 65 -8.23 2.03 -19.10
CA SER A 65 -8.51 2.98 -20.18
C SER A 65 -9.41 4.13 -19.75
N ASP A 66 -9.29 5.26 -20.43
CA ASP A 66 -10.12 6.46 -20.25
C ASP A 66 -11.61 6.14 -20.40
N GLY A 67 -12.44 6.77 -19.57
CA GLY A 67 -13.88 6.65 -19.61
C GLY A 67 -14.45 5.29 -19.14
N THR A 68 -13.63 4.44 -18.53
CA THR A 68 -14.10 3.18 -17.94
C THR A 68 -14.92 3.44 -16.67
N PHE A 69 -14.53 4.40 -15.90
CA PHE A 69 -15.21 4.88 -14.69
C PHE A 69 -15.83 6.25 -14.93
N THR A 70 -16.77 6.66 -14.08
CA THR A 70 -17.29 8.02 -14.09
C THR A 70 -16.25 9.02 -13.60
N THR A 71 -16.54 10.32 -13.70
CA THR A 71 -15.72 11.37 -13.08
C THR A 71 -15.76 11.34 -11.55
N GLY A 72 -16.60 10.51 -10.95
CA GLY A 72 -16.62 10.19 -9.53
C GLY A 72 -15.74 9.01 -9.15
N ILE A 73 -14.79 8.60 -10.01
CA ILE A 73 -13.83 7.52 -9.71
C ILE A 73 -13.05 7.83 -8.43
N GLU A 74 -13.08 6.89 -7.47
CA GLU A 74 -12.49 7.03 -6.15
C GLU A 74 -12.18 5.67 -5.52
N GLY A 75 -11.68 5.71 -4.29
CA GLY A 75 -11.58 4.62 -3.36
C GLY A 75 -10.94 3.34 -3.87
N PRO A 76 -9.75 3.38 -4.51
CA PRO A 76 -9.10 2.16 -4.94
C PRO A 76 -8.61 1.36 -3.72
N ALA A 77 -8.80 0.03 -3.77
CA ALA A 77 -8.25 -0.90 -2.80
C ALA A 77 -7.92 -2.24 -3.47
N THR A 78 -6.79 -2.84 -3.14
CA THR A 78 -6.43 -4.18 -3.63
C THR A 78 -7.00 -5.24 -2.69
N GLY A 79 -7.76 -6.17 -3.26
CA GLY A 79 -8.37 -7.28 -2.53
C GLY A 79 -7.39 -8.43 -2.26
N PRO A 80 -7.81 -9.40 -1.40
CA PRO A 80 -7.02 -10.60 -1.12
C PRO A 80 -6.77 -11.47 -2.36
N ASP A 81 -7.61 -11.34 -3.40
CA ASP A 81 -7.48 -12.00 -4.70
C ASP A 81 -6.49 -11.30 -5.65
N GLY A 82 -5.82 -10.24 -5.19
CA GLY A 82 -4.87 -9.44 -5.95
C GLY A 82 -5.51 -8.46 -6.94
N ALA A 83 -6.82 -8.48 -7.12
CA ALA A 83 -7.52 -7.54 -7.99
C ALA A 83 -7.69 -6.16 -7.34
N LEU A 84 -7.77 -5.13 -8.17
CA LEU A 84 -8.08 -3.77 -7.72
C LEU A 84 -9.59 -3.55 -7.74
N TYR A 85 -10.13 -2.99 -6.66
CA TYR A 85 -11.53 -2.60 -6.54
C TYR A 85 -11.62 -1.08 -6.51
N VAL A 86 -12.57 -0.52 -7.29
CA VAL A 86 -12.68 0.93 -7.53
C VAL A 86 -14.16 1.30 -7.62
N VAL A 87 -14.55 2.41 -7.01
CA VAL A 87 -15.95 2.86 -7.08
C VAL A 87 -16.30 3.47 -8.44
N ASN A 88 -17.59 3.42 -8.77
CA ASN A 88 -18.25 4.15 -9.87
C ASN A 88 -17.86 3.70 -11.29
N ILE A 89 -17.81 2.36 -11.52
CA ILE A 89 -17.66 1.82 -12.86
C ILE A 89 -18.93 2.07 -13.71
N GLY A 90 -18.78 2.77 -14.82
CA GLY A 90 -19.84 3.07 -15.77
C GLY A 90 -20.95 3.99 -15.25
N LYS A 91 -21.28 3.93 -13.97
CA LYS A 91 -22.23 4.81 -13.27
C LYS A 91 -21.93 4.89 -11.78
N ASP A 92 -22.42 5.93 -11.12
CA ASP A 92 -22.30 6.08 -9.68
C ASP A 92 -23.06 4.99 -8.92
N GLY A 93 -22.62 4.69 -7.70
CA GLY A 93 -23.20 3.63 -6.86
C GLY A 93 -22.83 2.21 -7.28
N THR A 94 -21.72 2.04 -8.00
CA THR A 94 -21.19 0.74 -8.39
C THR A 94 -19.77 0.54 -7.91
N ILE A 95 -19.34 -0.72 -7.78
CA ILE A 95 -17.95 -1.10 -7.54
C ILE A 95 -17.47 -1.92 -8.73
N GLY A 96 -16.38 -1.50 -9.35
CA GLY A 96 -15.65 -2.23 -10.37
C GLY A 96 -14.56 -3.11 -9.77
N ARG A 97 -14.33 -4.27 -10.38
CA ARG A 97 -13.17 -5.13 -10.15
C ARG A 97 -12.27 -5.09 -11.38
N VAL A 98 -11.02 -4.74 -11.17
CA VAL A 98 -10.00 -4.62 -12.21
C VAL A 98 -8.99 -5.74 -12.04
N ASP A 99 -8.75 -6.51 -13.08
CA ASP A 99 -7.76 -7.59 -13.08
C ASP A 99 -6.32 -7.07 -13.29
N GLU A 100 -5.35 -7.97 -13.27
CA GLU A 100 -3.92 -7.66 -13.40
C GLU A 100 -3.55 -7.01 -14.75
N ILE A 101 -4.34 -7.22 -15.80
CA ILE A 101 -4.12 -6.61 -17.12
C ILE A 101 -4.93 -5.32 -17.33
N GLY A 102 -5.63 -4.83 -16.30
CA GLY A 102 -6.39 -3.57 -16.34
C GLY A 102 -7.81 -3.70 -16.91
N LYS A 103 -8.34 -4.92 -17.08
CA LYS A 103 -9.73 -5.12 -17.52
C LYS A 103 -10.67 -4.94 -16.33
N ALA A 104 -11.52 -3.92 -16.41
CA ALA A 104 -12.54 -3.63 -15.41
C ALA A 104 -13.86 -4.34 -15.71
N THR A 105 -14.49 -4.87 -14.67
CA THR A 105 -15.82 -5.49 -14.72
C THR A 105 -16.64 -5.04 -13.51
N LEU A 106 -17.97 -5.00 -13.64
CA LEU A 106 -18.85 -4.73 -12.52
C LEU A 106 -18.73 -5.85 -11.49
N PHE A 107 -18.40 -5.49 -10.24
CA PHE A 107 -18.35 -6.42 -9.10
C PHE A 107 -19.68 -6.44 -8.35
N LEU A 108 -20.17 -5.26 -7.92
CA LEU A 108 -21.48 -5.13 -7.27
C LEU A 108 -22.09 -3.73 -7.48
N THR A 109 -23.38 -3.64 -7.22
CA THR A 109 -24.11 -2.36 -7.13
C THR A 109 -24.44 -2.10 -5.66
N LEU A 110 -24.18 -0.91 -5.19
CA LEU A 110 -24.50 -0.46 -3.83
C LEU A 110 -26.03 -0.32 -3.65
N PRO A 111 -26.53 -0.31 -2.42
CA PRO A 111 -27.93 -0.03 -2.15
C PRO A 111 -28.40 1.28 -2.79
N GLU A 112 -29.69 1.36 -3.11
CA GLU A 112 -30.28 2.52 -3.77
C GLU A 112 -29.97 3.82 -2.99
N GLY A 113 -29.49 4.83 -3.72
CA GLY A 113 -29.11 6.12 -3.18
C GLY A 113 -27.73 6.16 -2.50
N SER A 114 -27.03 5.03 -2.39
CA SER A 114 -25.64 5.00 -1.91
C SER A 114 -24.66 5.33 -3.03
N VAL A 115 -23.64 6.10 -2.71
CA VAL A 115 -22.49 6.38 -3.57
C VAL A 115 -21.22 6.08 -2.77
N GLY A 116 -20.44 5.10 -3.23
CA GLY A 116 -19.18 4.74 -2.58
C GLY A 116 -18.09 5.78 -2.83
N ASN A 117 -17.22 5.94 -1.83
CA ASN A 117 -15.98 6.68 -1.94
C ASN A 117 -14.81 5.81 -1.48
N GLY A 118 -14.18 6.03 -0.33
CA GLY A 118 -13.07 5.21 0.15
C GLY A 118 -13.42 3.72 0.33
N ILE A 119 -12.54 2.82 -0.12
CA ILE A 119 -12.63 1.36 0.12
C ILE A 119 -11.44 0.90 0.96
N ARG A 120 -11.67 -0.05 1.89
CA ARG A 120 -10.62 -0.83 2.57
C ARG A 120 -11.03 -2.29 2.70
N PHE A 121 -10.03 -3.17 2.63
CA PHE A 121 -10.20 -4.57 2.95
C PHE A 121 -9.80 -4.84 4.40
N GLY A 122 -10.67 -5.53 5.14
CA GLY A 122 -10.35 -6.07 6.45
C GLY A 122 -9.39 -7.27 6.36
N ARG A 123 -8.76 -7.61 7.46
CA ARG A 123 -7.92 -8.82 7.56
C ARG A 123 -8.70 -10.12 7.35
N ASP A 124 -10.00 -10.08 7.58
CA ASP A 124 -10.94 -11.17 7.32
C ASP A 124 -11.38 -11.25 5.85
N GLY A 125 -10.93 -10.31 5.00
CA GLY A 125 -11.33 -10.19 3.61
C GLY A 125 -12.65 -9.44 3.40
N ALA A 126 -13.29 -8.93 4.46
CA ALA A 126 -14.47 -8.07 4.33
C ALA A 126 -14.09 -6.73 3.67
N ILE A 127 -15.01 -6.17 2.91
CA ILE A 127 -14.85 -4.87 2.27
C ILE A 127 -15.61 -3.83 3.10
N TYR A 128 -14.94 -2.74 3.44
CA TYR A 128 -15.54 -1.56 4.03
C TYR A 128 -15.54 -0.43 3.02
N ILE A 129 -16.67 0.30 2.92
CA ILE A 129 -16.88 1.34 1.92
C ILE A 129 -17.48 2.55 2.61
N ALA A 130 -16.86 3.73 2.46
CA ALA A 130 -17.48 4.98 2.86
C ALA A 130 -18.65 5.27 1.89
N ASP A 131 -19.85 5.41 2.44
CA ASP A 131 -21.06 5.78 1.69
C ASP A 131 -21.29 7.28 1.83
N TYR A 132 -20.71 7.98 0.91
CA TYR A 132 -20.68 9.42 0.79
C TYR A 132 -22.09 10.07 0.80
N ALA A 133 -23.08 9.42 0.17
CA ALA A 133 -24.40 9.97 0.00
C ALA A 133 -25.39 9.65 1.15
N ARG A 134 -25.14 8.53 1.86
CA ARG A 134 -26.05 8.07 2.93
C ARG A 134 -25.42 8.09 4.32
N HIS A 135 -24.21 8.61 4.42
CA HIS A 135 -23.48 8.80 5.69
C HIS A 135 -23.24 7.48 6.44
N ASN A 136 -22.95 6.41 5.71
CA ASN A 136 -22.69 5.10 6.28
C ASN A 136 -21.23 4.67 6.06
N ILE A 137 -20.79 3.73 6.86
CA ILE A 137 -19.77 2.77 6.48
C ILE A 137 -20.50 1.49 6.10
N LEU A 138 -20.43 1.11 4.84
CA LEU A 138 -20.98 -0.15 4.34
C LEU A 138 -19.99 -1.28 4.54
N ARG A 139 -20.50 -2.51 4.67
CA ARG A 139 -19.68 -3.72 4.75
C ARG A 139 -20.21 -4.79 3.81
N VAL A 140 -19.29 -5.42 3.10
CA VAL A 140 -19.53 -6.64 2.33
C VAL A 140 -18.71 -7.77 2.98
N ALA A 141 -19.37 -8.85 3.36
CA ALA A 141 -18.69 -9.99 3.96
C ALA A 141 -17.78 -10.69 2.90
N PRO A 142 -16.73 -11.42 3.33
CA PRO A 142 -15.92 -12.23 2.42
C PRO A 142 -16.80 -13.17 1.56
N ASP A 143 -16.41 -13.38 0.33
CA ASP A 143 -17.10 -14.27 -0.63
C ASP A 143 -18.59 -13.93 -0.83
N SER A 144 -19.00 -12.69 -0.62
CA SER A 144 -20.35 -12.19 -0.73
C SER A 144 -20.42 -10.96 -1.64
N THR A 145 -21.61 -10.70 -2.18
CA THR A 145 -21.98 -9.44 -2.83
C THR A 145 -23.09 -8.71 -2.07
N ASN A 146 -23.52 -9.24 -0.92
CA ASN A 146 -24.54 -8.61 -0.09
C ASN A 146 -23.92 -7.43 0.69
N VAL A 147 -24.44 -6.24 0.45
CA VAL A 147 -23.99 -5.01 1.09
C VAL A 147 -24.89 -4.73 2.30
N GLY A 148 -24.28 -4.61 3.47
CA GLY A 148 -24.94 -4.19 4.71
C GLY A 148 -24.38 -2.88 5.24
N VAL A 149 -25.17 -2.18 6.07
CA VAL A 149 -24.67 -1.03 6.85
C VAL A 149 -23.90 -1.59 8.05
N PHE A 150 -22.62 -1.25 8.14
CA PHE A 150 -21.76 -1.58 9.28
C PHE A 150 -21.90 -0.54 10.39
N ALA A 151 -21.87 0.74 10.03
CA ALA A 151 -22.05 1.86 10.92
C ALA A 151 -22.77 3.00 10.20
N HIS A 152 -23.59 3.76 10.93
CA HIS A 152 -24.23 4.99 10.47
C HIS A 152 -23.64 6.17 11.23
N LEU A 153 -23.23 7.22 10.51
CA LEU A 153 -22.66 8.44 11.07
C LEU A 153 -23.74 9.55 11.00
N PRO A 154 -24.56 9.72 12.06
CA PRO A 154 -25.79 10.50 11.96
C PRO A 154 -25.56 11.98 11.67
N ASP A 155 -24.45 12.54 12.14
CA ASP A 155 -24.11 13.97 12.01
C ASP A 155 -23.00 14.20 10.98
N ALA A 156 -22.70 13.19 10.15
CA ALA A 156 -21.71 13.34 9.10
C ALA A 156 -22.24 14.17 7.94
N HIS A 157 -21.34 14.85 7.25
CA HIS A 157 -21.62 15.57 6.02
C HIS A 157 -21.53 14.64 4.81
N GLN A 158 -20.35 14.08 4.57
CA GLN A 158 -20.02 13.27 3.41
C GLN A 158 -18.81 12.36 3.70
N PRO A 159 -18.98 11.24 4.44
CA PRO A 159 -17.88 10.32 4.70
C PRO A 159 -17.11 10.00 3.42
N ASN A 160 -15.83 10.37 3.37
CA ASN A 160 -15.05 10.39 2.15
C ASN A 160 -14.02 9.25 2.12
N ASP A 161 -12.80 9.43 2.63
CA ASP A 161 -11.82 8.35 2.70
C ASP A 161 -11.89 7.65 4.05
N ILE A 162 -11.46 6.40 4.09
CA ILE A 162 -11.37 5.60 5.31
C ILE A 162 -9.99 4.98 5.45
N ALA A 163 -9.53 4.83 6.68
CA ALA A 163 -8.32 4.08 7.03
C ALA A 163 -8.65 2.98 8.03
N LEU A 164 -8.08 1.80 7.83
CA LEU A 164 -8.20 0.67 8.74
C LEU A 164 -6.92 0.50 9.54
N ALA A 165 -7.02 0.63 10.87
CA ALA A 165 -5.90 0.38 11.77
C ALA A 165 -5.60 -1.13 11.92
N PRO A 166 -4.38 -1.50 12.36
CA PRO A 166 -4.01 -2.91 12.57
C PRO A 166 -4.90 -3.66 13.57
N ASP A 167 -5.53 -2.97 14.50
CA ASP A 167 -6.47 -3.53 15.49
C ASP A 167 -7.93 -3.64 14.99
N GLY A 168 -8.21 -3.19 13.77
CA GLY A 168 -9.53 -3.24 13.15
C GLY A 168 -10.41 -2.02 13.38
N THR A 169 -9.90 -0.98 14.06
CA THR A 169 -10.57 0.32 14.17
C THR A 169 -10.53 1.04 12.82
N LEU A 170 -11.65 1.61 12.38
CA LEU A 170 -11.73 2.45 11.19
C LEU A 170 -11.70 3.93 11.58
N TYR A 171 -11.12 4.73 10.72
CA TYR A 171 -11.18 6.20 10.76
C TYR A 171 -11.77 6.69 9.44
N ALA A 172 -12.64 7.68 9.50
CA ALA A 172 -13.26 8.27 8.31
C ALA A 172 -13.09 9.79 8.33
N SER A 173 -12.61 10.32 7.22
CA SER A 173 -12.66 11.76 6.94
C SER A 173 -14.06 12.13 6.45
N ASP A 174 -14.48 13.34 6.78
CA ASP A 174 -15.82 13.81 6.51
C ASP A 174 -15.79 15.30 6.16
N PRO A 175 -15.58 15.66 4.89
CA PRO A 175 -15.52 17.04 4.45
C PRO A 175 -16.92 17.64 4.36
N ASN A 176 -17.01 18.95 4.58
CA ASN A 176 -18.13 19.76 4.13
C ASN A 176 -17.68 20.63 2.92
N TRP A 177 -18.00 20.18 1.72
CA TRP A 177 -17.58 20.89 0.49
C TRP A 177 -18.21 22.27 0.32
N SER A 178 -19.33 22.52 1.00
CA SER A 178 -20.00 23.83 0.98
C SER A 178 -19.46 24.80 2.03
N LYS A 179 -18.72 24.30 3.03
CA LYS A 179 -18.19 25.08 4.14
C LYS A 179 -16.79 24.57 4.54
N ALA A 180 -15.78 25.28 4.11
CA ALA A 180 -14.38 24.83 4.16
C ALA A 180 -13.75 24.75 5.57
N ASP A 181 -14.46 25.14 6.63
CA ASP A 181 -14.04 25.12 8.03
C ASP A 181 -14.96 24.24 8.90
N ASP A 182 -15.64 23.28 8.29
CA ASP A 182 -16.63 22.42 8.94
C ASP A 182 -16.37 20.92 8.72
N GLY A 183 -15.15 20.56 8.38
CA GLY A 183 -14.73 19.17 8.22
C GLY A 183 -14.72 18.44 9.55
N GLN A 184 -14.92 17.14 9.49
CA GLN A 184 -14.97 16.23 10.63
C GLN A 184 -14.02 15.05 10.46
N LEU A 185 -13.71 14.41 11.59
CA LEU A 185 -12.95 13.17 11.64
C LEU A 185 -13.65 12.20 12.60
N TRP A 186 -13.93 11.00 12.12
CA TRP A 186 -14.68 9.97 12.85
C TRP A 186 -13.81 8.75 13.14
N ARG A 187 -14.08 8.08 14.26
CA ARG A 187 -13.64 6.74 14.58
C ARG A 187 -14.84 5.79 14.59
N ILE A 188 -14.66 4.63 13.98
CA ILE A 188 -15.65 3.56 13.97
C ILE A 188 -14.98 2.33 14.59
N ASP A 189 -15.52 1.85 15.70
CA ASP A 189 -15.00 0.70 16.42
C ASP A 189 -15.40 -0.62 15.73
N ARG A 190 -14.78 -1.72 16.12
CA ARG A 190 -15.02 -3.04 15.53
C ARG A 190 -16.44 -3.56 15.65
N ASP A 191 -17.21 -3.06 16.60
CA ASP A 191 -18.63 -3.37 16.83
C ASP A 191 -19.58 -2.44 16.06
N GLY A 192 -19.04 -1.48 15.29
CA GLY A 192 -19.80 -0.48 14.55
C GLY A 192 -20.15 0.77 15.36
N SER A 193 -19.71 0.88 16.60
CA SER A 193 -19.88 2.11 17.41
C SER A 193 -19.12 3.27 16.78
N VAL A 194 -19.72 4.46 16.72
CA VAL A 194 -19.17 5.65 16.07
C VAL A 194 -18.83 6.73 17.09
N HIS A 195 -17.73 7.42 16.87
CA HIS A 195 -17.23 8.49 17.73
C HIS A 195 -16.71 9.65 16.88
N LEU A 196 -17.26 10.84 17.08
CA LEU A 196 -16.69 12.05 16.51
C LEU A 196 -15.42 12.40 17.28
N LEU A 197 -14.27 12.40 16.58
CA LEU A 197 -12.96 12.69 17.18
C LEU A 197 -12.63 14.18 17.14
N GLU A 198 -12.92 14.83 16.02
CA GLU A 198 -12.66 16.26 15.81
C GLU A 198 -13.69 16.84 14.84
N SER A 199 -14.07 18.10 15.05
CA SER A 199 -14.95 18.89 14.20
C SER A 199 -14.35 20.29 13.98
N GLY A 200 -14.91 21.05 13.02
CA GLY A 200 -14.39 22.38 12.70
C GLY A 200 -12.99 22.32 12.06
N MET A 201 -12.68 21.20 11.40
CA MET A 201 -11.47 21.05 10.60
C MET A 201 -11.62 21.75 9.25
N GLY A 202 -10.55 21.83 8.48
CA GLY A 202 -10.61 22.20 7.09
C GLY A 202 -11.40 21.18 6.23
N THR A 203 -11.24 21.22 4.93
CA THR A 203 -11.87 20.27 4.01
C THR A 203 -11.12 18.93 4.11
N THR A 204 -11.48 18.11 5.10
CA THR A 204 -10.83 16.81 5.38
C THR A 204 -11.01 15.87 4.18
N ASN A 205 -9.97 15.12 3.81
CA ASN A 205 -10.01 14.20 2.68
C ASN A 205 -9.19 12.93 3.00
N GLY A 206 -8.06 12.68 2.39
CA GLY A 206 -7.28 11.49 2.66
C GLY A 206 -7.03 11.27 4.15
N VAL A 207 -7.24 10.05 4.61
CA VAL A 207 -6.95 9.59 5.97
C VAL A 207 -6.14 8.30 5.93
N GLU A 208 -5.11 8.19 6.80
CA GLU A 208 -4.23 7.02 6.82
C GLU A 208 -3.65 6.77 8.21
N VAL A 209 -3.41 5.49 8.53
CA VAL A 209 -2.77 5.05 9.79
C VAL A 209 -1.34 4.59 9.50
N SER A 210 -0.38 4.92 10.36
CA SER A 210 1.00 4.45 10.20
C SER A 210 1.11 2.92 10.28
N PRO A 211 2.17 2.30 9.72
CA PRO A 211 2.35 0.85 9.74
C PRO A 211 2.35 0.24 11.15
N ASP A 212 2.88 0.96 12.14
CA ASP A 212 2.91 0.56 13.55
C ASP A 212 1.60 0.84 14.30
N GLY A 213 0.62 1.47 13.64
CA GLY A 213 -0.68 1.81 14.21
C GLY A 213 -0.67 2.95 15.24
N LYS A 214 0.44 3.67 15.41
CA LYS A 214 0.62 4.69 16.46
C LYS A 214 0.36 6.11 16.02
N ARG A 215 0.20 6.34 14.71
CA ARG A 215 -0.10 7.65 14.15
C ARG A 215 -1.31 7.59 13.26
N LEU A 216 -2.09 8.64 13.27
CA LEU A 216 -3.16 8.90 12.30
C LEU A 216 -2.79 10.16 11.52
N TYR A 217 -2.90 10.08 10.20
CA TYR A 217 -2.68 11.20 9.29
C TYR A 217 -4.00 11.59 8.66
N VAL A 218 -4.25 12.89 8.55
CA VAL A 218 -5.43 13.45 7.88
C VAL A 218 -4.98 14.64 7.05
N ASN A 219 -5.37 14.70 5.80
CA ASN A 219 -5.15 15.90 5.01
C ASN A 219 -6.41 16.77 4.92
N GLU A 220 -6.19 18.06 4.73
CA GLU A 220 -7.20 19.06 4.42
C GLU A 220 -6.96 19.60 3.01
N SER A 221 -7.83 19.23 2.08
CA SER A 221 -7.65 19.45 0.65
C SER A 221 -7.46 20.92 0.29
N ALA A 222 -8.42 21.78 0.66
CA ALA A 222 -8.39 23.21 0.32
C ALA A 222 -7.32 23.98 1.11
N GLN A 223 -7.06 23.63 2.37
CA GLN A 223 -6.06 24.26 3.25
C GLN A 223 -4.65 23.76 2.95
N ARG A 224 -4.52 22.62 2.25
CA ARG A 224 -3.26 22.03 1.82
C ARG A 224 -2.36 21.57 2.98
N ASN A 225 -2.95 21.25 4.12
CA ASN A 225 -2.28 20.77 5.30
C ASN A 225 -2.37 19.24 5.38
N VAL A 226 -1.30 18.59 5.82
CA VAL A 226 -1.34 17.22 6.31
C VAL A 226 -1.08 17.26 7.81
N TRP A 227 -2.05 16.80 8.58
CA TRP A 227 -1.97 16.69 10.02
C TRP A 227 -1.54 15.30 10.44
N VAL A 228 -0.81 15.19 11.53
CA VAL A 228 -0.50 13.94 12.19
C VAL A 228 -0.91 14.00 13.66
N TYR A 229 -1.54 12.92 14.12
CA TYR A 229 -1.94 12.72 15.51
C TYR A 229 -1.20 11.51 16.08
N ASP A 230 -0.96 11.51 17.39
CA ASP A 230 -0.61 10.30 18.11
C ASP A 230 -1.89 9.50 18.35
N ARG A 231 -1.86 8.21 18.00
CA ARG A 231 -2.97 7.28 18.15
C ARG A 231 -2.70 6.33 19.32
N ALA A 232 -3.62 6.28 20.28
CA ALA A 232 -3.58 5.36 21.40
C ALA A 232 -4.17 4.00 21.05
N THR A 233 -3.95 3.00 21.90
CA THR A 233 -4.43 1.61 21.70
C THR A 233 -5.95 1.48 21.78
N ASP A 234 -6.63 2.41 22.44
CA ASP A 234 -8.10 2.52 22.48
C ASP A 234 -8.68 3.24 21.26
N GLY A 235 -7.84 3.60 20.30
CA GLY A 235 -8.24 4.31 19.09
C GLY A 235 -8.44 5.81 19.25
N SER A 236 -8.27 6.38 20.46
CA SER A 236 -8.27 7.83 20.68
C SER A 236 -7.06 8.50 20.03
N ILE A 237 -7.19 9.78 19.73
CA ILE A 237 -6.12 10.59 19.12
C ILE A 237 -5.77 11.78 19.98
N SER A 238 -4.52 12.22 19.87
CA SER A 238 -3.98 13.38 20.62
C SER A 238 -2.81 14.03 19.89
N ASN A 239 -2.28 15.11 20.45
CA ASN A 239 -1.05 15.75 19.96
C ASN A 239 -1.10 16.08 18.46
N LYS A 240 -2.20 16.72 18.01
CA LYS A 240 -2.30 17.22 16.64
C LYS A 240 -1.15 18.16 16.29
N ARG A 241 -0.47 17.88 15.18
CA ARG A 241 0.63 18.71 14.68
C ARG A 241 0.68 18.69 13.16
N LEU A 242 1.12 19.78 12.58
CA LEU A 242 1.32 19.89 11.14
C LEU A 242 2.51 18.99 10.74
N LEU A 243 2.26 18.07 9.81
CA LEU A 243 3.33 17.25 9.22
C LEU A 243 3.98 17.98 8.05
N ILE A 244 3.17 18.43 7.08
CA ILE A 244 3.61 19.20 5.91
C ILE A 244 2.46 20.07 5.42
N ARG A 245 2.81 21.21 4.81
CA ARG A 245 1.90 22.05 4.05
C ARG A 245 2.44 22.23 2.64
N PHE A 246 1.56 22.13 1.65
CA PHE A 246 1.89 22.43 0.26
C PHE A 246 1.50 23.86 -0.11
N ASP A 247 2.28 24.49 -0.98
CA ASP A 247 2.07 25.89 -1.36
C ASP A 247 0.98 26.04 -2.42
N ASP A 248 0.75 25.00 -3.24
CA ASP A 248 -0.16 24.98 -4.37
C ASP A 248 -1.07 23.77 -4.37
N HIS A 249 -2.09 23.74 -5.20
CA HIS A 249 -3.00 22.63 -5.49
C HIS A 249 -3.54 21.88 -4.26
N GLY A 250 -4.68 21.24 -4.40
CA GLY A 250 -5.30 20.44 -3.34
C GLY A 250 -4.63 19.08 -3.14
N MET A 251 -5.16 18.38 -2.16
CA MET A 251 -4.86 16.98 -1.90
C MET A 251 -6.16 16.20 -1.87
N ASP A 252 -6.06 14.91 -2.19
CA ASP A 252 -7.17 13.99 -2.14
C ASP A 252 -6.77 12.76 -1.32
N GLY A 253 -7.09 11.54 -1.72
CA GLY A 253 -6.74 10.35 -0.95
C GLY A 253 -5.24 10.16 -0.72
N MET A 254 -4.89 9.37 0.28
CA MET A 254 -3.51 9.02 0.60
C MET A 254 -3.37 7.61 1.18
N ARG A 255 -2.19 7.02 1.01
CA ARG A 255 -1.78 5.71 1.58
C ARG A 255 -0.35 5.80 2.08
N CYS A 256 0.06 4.90 2.94
CA CYS A 256 1.47 4.79 3.29
C CYS A 256 2.09 3.45 2.87
N ASP A 257 3.40 3.48 2.63
CA ASP A 257 4.20 2.29 2.44
C ASP A 257 4.61 1.66 3.79
N ALA A 258 5.31 0.53 3.74
CA ALA A 258 5.75 -0.22 4.92
C ALA A 258 6.78 0.56 5.79
N ASP A 259 7.49 1.52 5.21
CA ASP A 259 8.42 2.40 5.95
C ASP A 259 7.70 3.63 6.54
N GLY A 260 6.39 3.80 6.24
CA GLY A 260 5.55 4.90 6.72
C GLY A 260 5.61 6.16 5.87
N ASN A 261 6.22 6.12 4.67
CA ASN A 261 6.15 7.25 3.76
C ASN A 261 4.72 7.38 3.21
N LEU A 262 4.17 8.59 3.26
CA LEU A 262 2.84 8.90 2.73
C LEU A 262 2.92 9.16 1.23
N TYR A 263 2.08 8.48 0.48
CA TYR A 263 1.79 8.72 -0.93
C TYR A 263 0.48 9.50 -0.99
N ILE A 264 0.51 10.72 -1.51
CA ILE A 264 -0.60 11.68 -1.46
C ILE A 264 -1.00 12.06 -2.88
N ALA A 265 -2.26 11.84 -3.24
CA ALA A 265 -2.81 12.31 -4.50
C ALA A 265 -2.92 13.84 -4.48
N ARG A 266 -2.16 14.53 -5.35
CA ARG A 266 -2.15 15.99 -5.45
C ARG A 266 -3.09 16.41 -6.58
N TYR A 267 -4.34 16.67 -6.19
CA TYR A 267 -5.44 17.05 -7.09
C TYR A 267 -5.12 18.36 -7.83
N ASP A 268 -5.36 18.41 -9.14
CA ASP A 268 -5.00 19.45 -10.10
C ASP A 268 -3.48 19.60 -10.37
N ALA A 269 -2.60 19.11 -9.50
CA ALA A 269 -1.17 19.09 -9.77
C ALA A 269 -0.78 17.98 -10.76
N GLY A 270 -1.56 16.88 -10.81
CA GLY A 270 -1.26 15.72 -11.66
C GLY A 270 -0.04 14.94 -11.20
N VAL A 271 0.16 14.83 -9.87
CA VAL A 271 1.27 14.07 -9.28
C VAL A 271 0.81 13.29 -8.05
N VAL A 272 1.56 12.25 -7.71
CA VAL A 272 1.56 11.64 -6.38
C VAL A 272 2.79 12.15 -5.64
N ALA A 273 2.59 12.87 -4.54
CA ALA A 273 3.69 13.29 -3.66
C ALA A 273 4.03 12.18 -2.67
N VAL A 274 5.33 11.88 -2.49
CA VAL A 274 5.83 10.94 -1.48
C VAL A 274 6.47 11.75 -0.37
N VAL A 275 5.95 11.64 0.86
CA VAL A 275 6.36 12.42 2.03
C VAL A 275 6.82 11.48 3.14
N SER A 276 7.97 11.74 3.74
CA SER A 276 8.49 10.93 4.86
C SER A 276 7.65 11.09 6.13
N PRO A 277 7.77 10.16 7.09
CA PRO A 277 7.11 10.28 8.40
C PRO A 277 7.47 11.54 9.21
N GLU A 278 8.55 12.24 8.83
CA GLU A 278 9.02 13.50 9.41
C GLU A 278 8.53 14.74 8.63
N GLY A 279 7.71 14.55 7.58
CA GLY A 279 7.14 15.64 6.79
C GLY A 279 8.05 16.18 5.68
N LYS A 280 9.10 15.43 5.29
CA LYS A 280 9.95 15.82 4.16
C LYS A 280 9.38 15.31 2.85
N LEU A 281 9.17 16.19 1.87
CA LEU A 281 8.88 15.79 0.49
C LEU A 281 10.09 15.06 -0.10
N LEU A 282 9.92 13.78 -0.40
CA LEU A 282 10.95 12.92 -0.96
C LEU A 282 10.93 12.91 -2.49
N ARG A 283 9.71 12.94 -3.07
CA ARG A 283 9.51 12.74 -4.50
C ARG A 283 8.12 13.21 -4.94
N GLU A 284 7.99 13.54 -6.22
CA GLU A 284 6.73 13.66 -6.93
C GLU A 284 6.73 12.75 -8.14
N VAL A 285 5.71 11.90 -8.26
CA VAL A 285 5.49 11.00 -9.39
C VAL A 285 4.51 11.66 -10.34
N ARG A 286 4.95 12.01 -11.53
CA ARG A 286 4.10 12.65 -12.55
C ARG A 286 3.16 11.63 -13.16
N LEU A 287 1.90 12.05 -13.30
CA LEU A 287 0.83 11.32 -13.97
C LEU A 287 0.49 11.99 -15.30
N LYS A 288 -0.19 11.28 -16.19
CA LYS A 288 -0.79 11.86 -17.39
C LYS A 288 -2.05 12.65 -17.04
N GLY A 289 -2.88 12.09 -16.14
CA GLY A 289 -4.06 12.76 -15.60
C GLY A 289 -3.68 13.89 -14.64
N ARG A 290 -4.57 14.88 -14.55
CA ARG A 290 -4.36 16.07 -13.73
C ARG A 290 -5.05 15.99 -12.37
N LYS A 291 -6.08 15.12 -12.26
CA LYS A 291 -6.93 15.04 -11.08
C LYS A 291 -6.84 13.66 -10.42
N PRO A 292 -5.65 13.30 -9.86
CA PRO A 292 -5.59 12.09 -9.06
C PRO A 292 -6.47 12.25 -7.82
N SER A 293 -7.39 11.30 -7.63
CA SER A 293 -8.32 11.33 -6.50
C SER A 293 -7.84 10.44 -5.35
N ASN A 294 -7.38 9.22 -5.63
CA ASN A 294 -6.92 8.34 -4.57
C ASN A 294 -5.90 7.34 -5.10
N LEU A 295 -5.36 6.50 -4.23
CA LEU A 295 -4.39 5.48 -4.64
C LEU A 295 -4.48 4.22 -3.77
N ALA A 296 -3.97 3.10 -4.29
CA ALA A 296 -3.85 1.84 -3.56
C ALA A 296 -2.54 1.16 -3.90
N PHE A 297 -1.99 0.41 -2.96
CA PHE A 297 -0.87 -0.49 -3.18
C PHE A 297 -1.38 -1.89 -3.52
N GLY A 298 -0.69 -2.58 -4.43
CA GLY A 298 -1.01 -3.94 -4.82
C GLY A 298 0.10 -4.59 -5.66
N GLY A 299 -0.30 -5.51 -6.55
CA GLY A 299 0.65 -6.34 -7.29
C GLY A 299 1.22 -7.49 -6.44
N SER A 300 1.94 -8.39 -7.08
CA SER A 300 2.44 -9.63 -6.44
C SER A 300 3.46 -9.40 -5.32
N ASP A 301 4.12 -8.25 -5.31
CA ASP A 301 5.10 -7.82 -4.30
C ASP A 301 4.62 -6.65 -3.43
N GLY A 302 3.36 -6.20 -3.61
CA GLY A 302 2.75 -5.10 -2.88
C GLY A 302 3.29 -3.71 -3.22
N ARG A 303 4.12 -3.59 -4.27
CA ARG A 303 4.81 -2.35 -4.63
C ARG A 303 4.18 -1.60 -5.79
N GLN A 304 3.23 -2.21 -6.46
CA GLN A 304 2.49 -1.56 -7.54
C GLN A 304 1.48 -0.57 -6.94
N VAL A 305 1.61 0.68 -7.31
CA VAL A 305 0.69 1.75 -6.90
C VAL A 305 -0.30 1.99 -8.03
N PHE A 306 -1.59 1.92 -7.73
CA PHE A 306 -2.69 2.27 -8.62
C PHE A 306 -3.25 3.63 -8.22
N VAL A 307 -3.45 4.52 -9.18
CA VAL A 307 -3.93 5.88 -8.95
C VAL A 307 -5.18 6.13 -9.77
N THR A 308 -6.28 6.49 -9.12
CA THR A 308 -7.53 6.87 -9.76
C THR A 308 -7.47 8.31 -10.25
N LEU A 309 -8.04 8.57 -11.44
CA LEU A 309 -7.95 9.86 -12.13
C LEU A 309 -9.33 10.32 -12.57
N GLN A 310 -9.88 11.33 -11.90
CA GLN A 310 -11.23 11.86 -12.16
C GLN A 310 -11.37 12.50 -13.53
N ASP A 311 -10.37 13.24 -13.98
CA ASP A 311 -10.38 13.89 -15.30
C ASP A 311 -10.33 12.92 -16.49
N ARG A 312 -9.96 11.67 -16.21
CA ARG A 312 -9.84 10.61 -17.23
C ARG A 312 -10.89 9.49 -17.07
N GLY A 313 -11.46 9.31 -15.87
CA GLY A 313 -12.26 8.13 -15.53
C GLY A 313 -11.45 6.85 -15.70
N ALA A 314 -10.18 6.87 -15.33
CA ALA A 314 -9.14 5.89 -15.61
C ALA A 314 -8.27 5.59 -14.38
N VAL A 315 -7.42 4.58 -14.49
CA VAL A 315 -6.40 4.27 -13.48
C VAL A 315 -5.02 4.26 -14.13
N GLU A 316 -4.08 4.98 -13.55
CA GLU A 316 -2.66 4.84 -13.86
C GLU A 316 -1.95 4.01 -12.79
N THR A 317 -0.78 3.47 -13.13
CA THR A 317 0.01 2.66 -12.21
C THR A 317 1.49 2.96 -12.34
N PHE A 318 2.21 2.83 -11.22
CA PHE A 318 3.68 2.88 -11.18
C PHE A 318 4.21 1.93 -10.11
N GLN A 319 5.51 1.60 -10.17
CA GLN A 319 6.17 0.76 -9.18
C GLN A 319 6.84 1.63 -8.11
N ALA A 320 6.58 1.35 -6.84
CA ALA A 320 7.22 1.98 -5.69
C ALA A 320 8.47 1.21 -5.22
N ASP A 321 9.28 1.82 -4.34
CA ASP A 321 10.47 1.17 -3.76
C ASP A 321 10.09 0.20 -2.62
N ARG A 322 8.95 0.43 -1.95
CA ARG A 322 8.47 -0.35 -0.81
C ARG A 322 7.05 -0.84 -1.04
N PRO A 323 6.67 -1.98 -0.46
CA PRO A 323 5.27 -2.40 -0.48
C PRO A 323 4.42 -1.46 0.37
N GLY A 324 3.14 -1.37 0.05
CA GLY A 324 2.17 -0.71 0.90
C GLY A 324 2.08 -1.37 2.28
N ARG A 325 1.76 -0.59 3.31
CA ARG A 325 1.64 -1.11 4.68
C ARG A 325 0.62 -2.25 4.83
N GLU A 326 -0.39 -2.28 3.97
CA GLU A 326 -1.46 -3.27 4.01
C GLU A 326 -1.07 -4.61 3.38
N TYR A 327 0.00 -4.67 2.60
CA TYR A 327 0.41 -5.85 1.84
C TYR A 327 0.64 -7.09 2.71
N GLY A 328 1.22 -6.93 3.90
CA GLY A 328 1.44 -8.04 4.84
C GLY A 328 0.28 -8.29 5.81
N LEU A 329 -0.80 -7.50 5.72
CA LEU A 329 -1.93 -7.56 6.67
C LEU A 329 -3.12 -8.35 6.11
N GLN A 330 -3.20 -8.55 4.81
CA GLN A 330 -4.28 -9.31 4.17
C GLN A 330 -4.01 -10.81 4.27
N PRO A 331 -5.05 -11.67 4.33
CA PRO A 331 -4.88 -13.10 4.18
C PRO A 331 -4.20 -13.34 2.83
N SER A 332 -3.10 -14.11 2.83
CA SER A 332 -2.55 -14.59 1.56
C SER A 332 -3.65 -15.32 0.80
N ALA A 333 -3.83 -14.99 -0.47
CA ALA A 333 -4.69 -15.74 -1.36
C ALA A 333 -4.35 -17.23 -1.17
N LYS A 334 -5.34 -18.04 -0.81
CA LYS A 334 -5.15 -19.51 -0.77
C LYS A 334 -4.74 -19.93 -2.17
N PRO A 335 -3.67 -20.74 -2.30
CA PRO A 335 -3.21 -21.26 -3.58
C PRO A 335 -4.27 -22.07 -4.30
#